data_2f485a0576b4d708fb44e50d6ce93c42
#
_entry.id   2f485a0576b4d708fb44e50d6ce93c42
#
_cell.length_a   1.000
_cell.length_b   1.000
_cell.length_c   1.000
_cell.angle_alpha   90.00
_cell.angle_beta   90.00
_cell.angle_gamma   90.00
#
_symmetry.space_group_name_H-M   'P 1'
#
loop_
_entity.id
_entity.type
_entity.pdbx_description
1 polymer ?
#
loop_
_entity_poly.entity_id
_entity_poly.type
_entity_poly.pdbx_seq_one_letter_code
_entity_poly.pdbx_strand_id
1 'polypeptide(L)'
;LMAKAWSVALAAKPVWYRSLLFVSVGVMGFASHDGASITHGRGYLFKHAPAPLRKLFGHDAAKDPVPAADPIVYAEIVAPIFERRCVSCHGEEKSKGRLRMDTYELLVKGGKEGSGIEPGNAEDSNIVYRMELPEDDDEHMPPEGKTQMEAHEIAIVEWWLDAGASPDLKVVDAGMPEEIKSAVAQLVPPEVIAAQKAEAEQAAAKEAEEREALSSVVESLREEFPSALNFESRESSALTFTAVSMRKDFNDDHLGKLGPVMESMVSLDLSATGVTDEGVRSLEGAKSLRMLRLSETGVTDEAIEVIAGLPELESLNLYGTRVTNTGVSKLAALPKLKRLYLWQTEVDEAGAEALRKQMPDCEVVMGL
;
A
#
# COMPACT_ATOMS: atom_id res chain seq x y z
N LEU A 1 23.90 14.22 -23.77
CA LEU A 1 24.48 14.28 -25.14
C LEU A 1 24.05 13.09 -25.99
N MET A 2 24.07 11.84 -25.52
CA MET A 2 23.66 10.66 -26.27
C MET A 2 22.17 10.67 -26.69
N ALA A 3 21.25 11.09 -25.83
CA ALA A 3 19.82 11.15 -26.15
C ALA A 3 19.48 12.15 -27.25
N LYS A 4 20.19 13.31 -27.33
CA LYS A 4 20.04 14.29 -28.44
C LYS A 4 20.59 13.75 -29.78
N ALA A 5 21.72 13.06 -29.74
CA ALA A 5 22.30 12.45 -30.94
C ALA A 5 21.39 11.34 -31.53
N TRP A 6 20.74 10.58 -30.66
CA TRP A 6 19.77 9.53 -31.04
C TRP A 6 18.50 10.11 -31.66
N SER A 7 17.96 11.17 -31.11
CA SER A 7 16.75 11.82 -31.63
C SER A 7 16.96 12.42 -33.05
N VAL A 8 18.14 12.98 -33.32
CA VAL A 8 18.50 13.53 -34.64
C VAL A 8 18.73 12.40 -35.67
N ALA A 9 19.39 11.30 -35.27
CA ALA A 9 19.59 10.16 -36.15
C ALA A 9 18.28 9.45 -36.52
N LEU A 10 17.31 9.35 -35.61
CA LEU A 10 15.97 8.80 -35.87
C LEU A 10 15.14 9.75 -36.77
N ALA A 11 15.31 11.07 -36.64
CA ALA A 11 14.57 12.05 -37.44
C ALA A 11 14.87 11.97 -38.93
N ALA A 12 16.05 11.49 -39.32
CA ALA A 12 16.51 11.33 -40.70
C ALA A 12 16.04 10.03 -41.40
N LYS A 13 15.39 9.10 -40.67
CA LYS A 13 14.94 7.82 -41.22
C LYS A 13 13.47 7.86 -41.64
N PRO A 14 13.07 7.11 -42.68
CA PRO A 14 11.68 7.08 -43.15
C PRO A 14 10.72 6.52 -42.07
N VAL A 15 9.47 6.97 -42.12
CA VAL A 15 8.45 6.67 -41.11
C VAL A 15 8.30 5.17 -40.84
N TRP A 16 8.31 4.33 -41.88
CA TRP A 16 8.20 2.89 -41.74
C TRP A 16 9.37 2.27 -40.94
N TYR A 17 10.58 2.80 -41.11
CA TYR A 17 11.74 2.33 -40.33
C TYR A 17 11.59 2.68 -38.83
N ARG A 18 11.07 3.87 -38.53
CA ARG A 18 10.78 4.28 -37.14
C ARG A 18 9.73 3.40 -36.51
N SER A 19 8.64 3.10 -37.30
CA SER A 19 7.57 2.21 -36.82
C SER A 19 8.10 0.80 -36.56
N LEU A 20 8.94 0.26 -37.46
CA LEU A 20 9.55 -1.06 -37.28
C LEU A 20 10.48 -1.11 -36.06
N LEU A 21 11.24 -0.05 -35.82
CA LEU A 21 12.12 0.05 -34.64
C LEU A 21 11.31 0.11 -33.35
N PHE A 22 10.22 0.88 -33.32
CA PHE A 22 9.35 0.94 -32.15
C PHE A 22 8.65 -0.41 -31.88
N VAL A 23 8.22 -1.10 -32.91
CA VAL A 23 7.64 -2.45 -32.78
C VAL A 23 8.71 -3.44 -32.27
N SER A 24 9.93 -3.40 -32.81
CA SER A 24 11.02 -4.28 -32.38
C SER A 24 11.42 -4.03 -30.91
N VAL A 25 11.51 -2.77 -30.50
CA VAL A 25 11.78 -2.40 -29.09
C VAL A 25 10.62 -2.83 -28.19
N GLY A 26 9.37 -2.70 -28.67
CA GLY A 26 8.19 -3.18 -27.96
C GLY A 26 8.19 -4.70 -27.76
N VAL A 27 8.49 -5.46 -28.83
CA VAL A 27 8.60 -6.92 -28.78
C VAL A 27 9.75 -7.38 -27.87
N MET A 28 10.93 -6.72 -27.95
CA MET A 28 12.03 -7.00 -27.04
C MET A 28 11.67 -6.68 -25.59
N GLY A 29 10.95 -5.59 -25.34
CA GLY A 29 10.44 -5.24 -24.02
C GLY A 29 9.48 -6.29 -23.48
N PHE A 30 8.60 -6.82 -24.33
CA PHE A 30 7.65 -7.87 -23.96
C PHE A 30 8.34 -9.20 -23.68
N ALA A 31 9.26 -9.63 -24.55
CA ALA A 31 10.06 -10.84 -24.33
C ALA A 31 10.96 -10.74 -23.09
N SER A 32 11.51 -9.56 -22.82
CA SER A 32 12.28 -9.25 -21.61
C SER A 32 11.40 -9.30 -20.35
N HIS A 33 10.13 -8.87 -20.47
CA HIS A 33 9.16 -8.93 -19.38
C HIS A 33 8.80 -10.39 -19.03
N ASP A 34 8.54 -11.22 -20.04
CA ASP A 34 8.28 -12.64 -19.82
C ASP A 34 9.50 -13.36 -19.22
N GLY A 35 10.72 -13.07 -19.70
CA GLY A 35 11.95 -13.60 -19.12
C GLY A 35 12.17 -13.17 -17.67
N ALA A 36 11.92 -11.90 -17.34
CA ALA A 36 12.02 -11.40 -15.98
C ALA A 36 10.89 -11.94 -15.06
N SER A 37 9.71 -12.21 -15.60
CA SER A 37 8.61 -12.84 -14.88
C SER A 37 8.90 -14.30 -14.49
N ILE A 38 9.71 -15.00 -15.30
CA ILE A 38 10.15 -16.37 -15.02
C ILE A 38 11.18 -16.39 -13.89
N THR A 39 12.05 -15.38 -13.80
CA THR A 39 13.15 -15.35 -12.82
C THR A 39 12.80 -14.60 -11.52
N HIS A 40 11.90 -13.63 -11.56
CA HIS A 40 11.61 -12.71 -10.46
C HIS A 40 10.11 -12.59 -10.11
N GLY A 41 9.26 -13.41 -10.71
CA GLY A 41 7.81 -13.40 -10.51
C GLY A 41 7.07 -12.38 -11.40
N ARG A 42 5.77 -12.64 -11.61
CA ARG A 42 4.91 -11.80 -12.46
C ARG A 42 4.84 -10.37 -11.93
N GLY A 43 5.07 -9.40 -12.80
CA GLY A 43 4.96 -7.98 -12.48
C GLY A 43 6.23 -7.32 -11.92
N TYR A 44 7.34 -8.04 -11.76
CA TYR A 44 8.60 -7.51 -11.23
C TYR A 44 9.06 -6.22 -11.93
N LEU A 45 9.06 -6.20 -13.27
CA LEU A 45 9.47 -5.01 -14.04
C LEU A 45 8.54 -3.82 -13.84
N PHE A 46 7.24 -4.06 -13.64
CA PHE A 46 6.26 -2.98 -13.41
C PHE A 46 6.30 -2.47 -11.97
N LYS A 47 6.61 -3.33 -11.01
CA LYS A 47 6.79 -2.93 -9.60
C LYS A 47 7.94 -1.92 -9.44
N HIS A 48 9.00 -2.06 -10.25
CA HIS A 48 10.18 -1.20 -10.21
C HIS A 48 10.26 -0.18 -11.36
N ALA A 49 9.24 -0.09 -12.22
CA ALA A 49 9.19 0.86 -13.31
C ALA A 49 8.92 2.29 -12.81
N PRO A 50 9.49 3.33 -13.45
CA PRO A 50 9.14 4.71 -13.16
C PRO A 50 7.64 4.97 -13.26
N ALA A 51 7.10 5.83 -12.38
CA ALA A 51 5.67 6.13 -12.27
C ALA A 51 4.93 6.39 -13.61
N PRO A 52 5.51 7.12 -14.60
CA PRO A 52 4.85 7.33 -15.89
C PRO A 52 4.63 6.05 -16.70
N LEU A 53 5.55 5.08 -16.59
CA LEU A 53 5.44 3.80 -17.29
C LEU A 53 4.43 2.87 -16.61
N ARG A 54 4.33 2.89 -15.29
CA ARG A 54 3.30 2.15 -14.55
C ARG A 54 1.90 2.56 -14.97
N LYS A 55 1.64 3.88 -15.07
CA LYS A 55 0.36 4.43 -15.55
C LYS A 55 0.01 4.00 -16.98
N LEU A 56 0.98 3.99 -17.89
CA LEU A 56 0.76 3.68 -19.28
C LEU A 56 0.31 2.23 -19.51
N PHE A 57 0.72 1.29 -18.64
CA PHE A 57 0.42 -0.13 -18.76
C PHE A 57 -0.70 -0.61 -17.81
N GLY A 58 -1.47 0.32 -17.21
CA GLY A 58 -2.60 -0.03 -16.34
C GLY A 58 -2.20 -0.70 -15.02
N HIS A 59 -0.91 -0.69 -14.70
CA HIS A 59 -0.39 -1.04 -13.40
C HIS A 59 -0.26 0.23 -12.52
N ASP A 60 -1.34 0.95 -12.37
CA ASP A 60 -1.55 1.75 -11.17
C ASP A 60 -1.81 0.76 -10.03
N ALA A 61 -0.74 0.14 -9.59
CA ALA A 61 -0.66 -0.39 -8.25
C ALA A 61 -0.29 0.74 -7.28
N ALA A 62 -0.99 1.84 -7.38
CA ALA A 62 -1.53 2.54 -6.27
C ALA A 62 -3.00 2.07 -6.15
N LYS A 63 -3.24 0.77 -6.11
CA LYS A 63 -4.08 0.27 -5.05
C LYS A 63 -3.32 0.68 -3.82
N ASP A 64 -3.92 1.57 -3.05
CA ASP A 64 -3.56 1.93 -1.70
C ASP A 64 -2.82 0.77 -1.05
N PRO A 65 -1.88 1.00 -0.12
CA PRO A 65 -1.62 -0.03 0.83
C PRO A 65 -2.99 -0.37 1.42
N VAL A 66 -3.64 -1.37 0.86
CA VAL A 66 -4.56 -2.23 1.60
C VAL A 66 -3.76 -2.45 2.86
N PRO A 67 -4.23 -1.99 4.06
CA PRO A 67 -3.48 -2.12 5.29
C PRO A 67 -2.94 -3.51 5.23
N ALA A 68 -1.61 -3.64 5.13
CA ALA A 68 -0.94 -4.78 4.50
C ALA A 68 -1.60 -6.00 5.09
N ALA A 69 -2.41 -6.70 4.31
CA ALA A 69 -3.25 -7.78 4.84
C ALA A 69 -2.25 -8.66 5.54
N ASP A 70 -2.34 -8.75 6.86
CA ASP A 70 -1.30 -9.27 7.74
C ASP A 70 -0.57 -10.38 7.02
N PRO A 71 0.76 -10.29 6.80
CA PRO A 71 1.46 -11.19 5.89
C PRO A 71 1.17 -12.64 6.27
N ILE A 72 0.85 -13.44 5.27
CA ILE A 72 0.53 -14.86 5.45
C ILE A 72 1.83 -15.64 5.52
N VAL A 73 2.04 -16.40 6.58
CA VAL A 73 3.27 -17.15 6.85
C VAL A 73 3.65 -18.04 5.66
N TYR A 74 2.69 -18.81 5.12
CA TYR A 74 2.97 -19.67 3.98
C TYR A 74 3.41 -18.89 2.74
N ALA A 75 2.60 -17.92 2.32
CA ALA A 75 2.81 -17.21 1.06
C ALA A 75 4.05 -16.31 1.07
N GLU A 76 4.34 -15.66 2.20
CA GLU A 76 5.39 -14.64 2.30
C GLU A 76 6.73 -15.18 2.83
N ILE A 77 6.72 -16.30 3.56
CA ILE A 77 7.89 -16.82 4.24
C ILE A 77 8.26 -18.22 3.75
N VAL A 78 7.33 -19.19 3.83
CA VAL A 78 7.60 -20.61 3.58
C VAL A 78 7.69 -20.93 2.08
N ALA A 79 6.70 -20.49 1.28
CA ALA A 79 6.68 -20.76 -0.16
C ALA A 79 7.93 -20.22 -0.89
N PRO A 80 8.48 -19.03 -0.57
CA PRO A 80 9.74 -18.58 -1.12
C PRO A 80 10.94 -19.47 -0.79
N ILE A 81 10.95 -20.15 0.35
CA ILE A 81 11.99 -21.13 0.69
C ILE A 81 11.88 -22.33 -0.25
N PHE A 82 10.66 -22.91 -0.39
CA PHE A 82 10.44 -24.04 -1.30
C PHE A 82 10.72 -23.68 -2.75
N GLU A 83 10.36 -22.49 -3.20
CA GLU A 83 10.67 -21.99 -4.55
C GLU A 83 12.17 -22.03 -4.83
N ARG A 84 12.99 -21.56 -3.90
CA ARG A 84 14.45 -21.52 -4.07
C ARG A 84 15.13 -22.89 -3.95
N ARG A 85 14.62 -23.76 -3.07
CA ARG A 85 15.31 -25.01 -2.68
C ARG A 85 14.73 -26.27 -3.33
N CYS A 86 13.41 -26.30 -3.60
CA CYS A 86 12.68 -27.52 -3.91
C CYS A 86 12.05 -27.53 -5.31
N VAL A 87 11.41 -26.41 -5.74
CA VAL A 87 10.55 -26.36 -6.93
C VAL A 87 11.30 -26.67 -8.22
N SER A 88 12.59 -26.38 -8.31
CA SER A 88 13.41 -26.75 -9.49
C SER A 88 13.40 -28.25 -9.82
N CYS A 89 13.09 -29.12 -8.82
CA CYS A 89 12.94 -30.56 -8.96
C CYS A 89 11.53 -31.07 -8.68
N HIS A 90 10.74 -30.30 -7.92
CA HIS A 90 9.39 -30.63 -7.47
C HIS A 90 8.36 -29.56 -7.90
N GLY A 91 8.42 -29.13 -9.15
CA GLY A 91 7.54 -28.12 -9.76
C GLY A 91 6.77 -28.64 -10.98
N GLU A 92 6.24 -27.72 -11.75
CA GLU A 92 5.42 -28.05 -12.93
C GLU A 92 6.21 -28.75 -14.04
N GLU A 93 7.40 -28.26 -14.37
CA GLU A 93 8.24 -28.82 -15.42
C GLU A 93 8.86 -30.16 -15.03
N LYS A 94 9.11 -30.34 -13.75
CA LYS A 94 9.80 -31.52 -13.20
C LYS A 94 9.22 -31.88 -11.83
N SER A 95 8.63 -33.07 -11.73
CA SER A 95 8.01 -33.56 -10.51
C SER A 95 8.63 -34.91 -10.08
N LYS A 96 9.86 -34.87 -9.55
CA LYS A 96 10.52 -36.04 -9.01
C LYS A 96 9.69 -36.66 -7.89
N GLY A 97 9.57 -37.97 -7.85
CA GLY A 97 8.71 -38.66 -6.90
C GLY A 97 7.22 -38.35 -7.04
N ARG A 98 6.79 -37.70 -8.15
CA ARG A 98 5.43 -37.16 -8.36
C ARG A 98 5.03 -36.11 -7.33
N LEU A 99 5.97 -35.58 -6.56
CA LEU A 99 5.76 -34.50 -5.61
C LEU A 99 5.86 -33.16 -6.34
N ARG A 100 4.91 -32.27 -6.06
CA ARG A 100 4.94 -30.85 -6.48
C ARG A 100 4.84 -29.99 -5.23
N MET A 101 5.67 -28.96 -5.17
CA MET A 101 5.79 -28.03 -4.04
C MET A 101 5.61 -26.55 -4.46
N ASP A 102 5.17 -26.33 -5.68
CA ASP A 102 4.95 -25.03 -6.29
C ASP A 102 3.57 -24.41 -5.92
N THR A 103 2.67 -25.18 -5.34
CA THR A 103 1.44 -24.68 -4.69
C THR A 103 1.16 -25.42 -3.39
N TYR A 104 0.44 -24.76 -2.48
CA TYR A 104 0.07 -25.38 -1.20
C TYR A 104 -0.75 -26.66 -1.37
N GLU A 105 -1.74 -26.64 -2.26
CA GLU A 105 -2.62 -27.78 -2.51
C GLU A 105 -1.86 -29.01 -3.03
N LEU A 106 -0.83 -28.77 -3.87
CA LEU A 106 0.01 -29.84 -4.40
C LEU A 106 1.01 -30.35 -3.38
N LEU A 107 1.55 -29.47 -2.53
CA LEU A 107 2.38 -29.86 -1.40
C LEU A 107 1.62 -30.79 -0.44
N VAL A 108 0.40 -30.41 -0.03
CA VAL A 108 -0.45 -31.23 0.85
C VAL A 108 -0.87 -32.52 0.17
N LYS A 109 -1.18 -32.49 -1.13
CA LYS A 109 -1.50 -33.70 -1.90
C LYS A 109 -0.37 -34.73 -1.86
N GLY A 110 0.89 -34.27 -1.80
CA GLY A 110 2.06 -35.10 -1.74
C GLY A 110 2.42 -35.81 -3.04
N GLY A 111 3.31 -36.77 -2.94
CA GLY A 111 3.89 -37.49 -4.06
C GLY A 111 3.55 -38.98 -4.08
N LYS A 112 4.50 -39.79 -4.63
CA LYS A 112 4.35 -41.25 -4.74
C LYS A 112 4.22 -41.96 -3.39
N GLU A 113 4.82 -41.38 -2.35
CA GLU A 113 4.88 -41.98 -0.99
C GLU A 113 3.84 -41.35 -0.03
N GLY A 114 2.89 -40.57 -0.56
CA GLY A 114 1.85 -39.90 0.21
C GLY A 114 2.16 -38.43 0.47
N SER A 115 1.52 -37.87 1.51
CA SER A 115 1.80 -36.49 1.94
C SER A 115 3.25 -36.35 2.39
N GLY A 116 3.89 -35.28 1.99
CA GLY A 116 5.24 -34.94 2.46
C GLY A 116 5.23 -34.22 3.81
N ILE A 117 4.06 -33.74 4.25
CA ILE A 117 3.90 -32.93 5.47
C ILE A 117 2.83 -33.53 6.38
N GLU A 118 3.06 -33.44 7.69
CA GLU A 118 2.11 -33.77 8.75
C GLU A 118 1.78 -32.48 9.54
N PRO A 119 0.65 -31.82 9.26
CA PRO A 119 0.27 -30.60 9.96
C PRO A 119 0.17 -30.80 11.49
N GLY A 120 0.88 -29.96 12.24
CA GLY A 120 0.97 -30.06 13.69
C GLY A 120 2.11 -30.97 14.20
N ASN A 121 2.91 -31.54 13.29
CA ASN A 121 4.01 -32.42 13.67
C ASN A 121 5.13 -32.36 12.62
N ALA A 122 6.13 -31.53 12.88
CA ALA A 122 7.31 -31.37 12.00
C ALA A 122 8.15 -32.64 11.98
N GLU A 123 8.36 -33.29 13.15
CA GLU A 123 9.24 -34.47 13.30
C GLU A 123 8.76 -35.66 12.46
N ASP A 124 7.45 -35.87 12.33
CA ASP A 124 6.87 -36.93 11.51
C ASP A 124 6.69 -36.52 10.02
N SER A 125 7.01 -35.27 9.68
CA SER A 125 6.92 -34.78 8.30
C SER A 125 8.09 -35.28 7.45
N ASN A 126 7.79 -36.05 6.39
CA ASN A 126 8.83 -36.65 5.51
C ASN A 126 9.74 -35.57 4.88
N ILE A 127 9.26 -34.37 4.61
CA ILE A 127 10.12 -33.30 4.07
C ILE A 127 11.19 -32.89 5.09
N VAL A 128 10.85 -32.82 6.40
CA VAL A 128 11.80 -32.48 7.46
C VAL A 128 12.81 -33.62 7.63
N TYR A 129 12.34 -34.84 7.76
CA TYR A 129 13.20 -36.02 7.82
C TYR A 129 14.26 -36.01 6.72
N ARG A 130 13.86 -35.74 5.46
CA ARG A 130 14.78 -35.72 4.32
C ARG A 130 15.73 -34.52 4.31
N MET A 131 15.32 -33.38 4.89
CA MET A 131 16.18 -32.20 5.04
C MET A 131 17.26 -32.39 6.12
N GLU A 132 16.98 -33.20 7.13
CA GLU A 132 17.89 -33.46 8.27
C GLU A 132 18.83 -34.66 8.08
N LEU A 133 18.60 -35.49 7.06
CA LEU A 133 19.52 -36.58 6.73
C LEU A 133 20.92 -36.04 6.45
N PRO A 134 22.00 -36.86 6.63
CA PRO A 134 23.32 -36.52 6.18
C PRO A 134 23.34 -36.16 4.68
N GLU A 135 24.13 -35.16 4.27
CA GLU A 135 24.15 -34.66 2.89
C GLU A 135 24.55 -35.73 1.87
N ASP A 136 25.32 -36.75 2.30
CA ASP A 136 25.75 -37.88 1.50
C ASP A 136 24.73 -39.05 1.47
N ASP A 137 23.58 -38.90 2.11
CA ASP A 137 22.49 -39.88 2.05
C ASP A 137 21.70 -39.74 0.76
N ASP A 138 21.41 -40.88 0.09
CA ASP A 138 20.65 -40.90 -1.17
C ASP A 138 19.22 -40.34 -1.05
N GLU A 139 18.67 -40.29 0.16
CA GLU A 139 17.35 -39.76 0.45
C GLU A 139 17.38 -38.31 0.93
N HIS A 140 18.55 -37.74 1.18
CA HIS A 140 18.68 -36.33 1.57
C HIS A 140 18.15 -35.38 0.51
N MET A 141 17.45 -34.33 0.95
CA MET A 141 16.87 -33.28 0.09
C MET A 141 17.19 -31.88 0.61
N PRO A 142 17.74 -31.01 -0.22
CA PRO A 142 18.16 -31.19 -1.62
C PRO A 142 19.32 -32.16 -1.77
N PRO A 143 19.39 -32.95 -2.89
CA PRO A 143 20.45 -33.95 -3.06
C PRO A 143 21.83 -33.34 -3.12
N GLU A 144 22.85 -34.14 -2.84
CA GLU A 144 24.27 -33.73 -2.94
C GLU A 144 24.58 -32.95 -4.23
N GLY A 145 25.37 -31.91 -4.12
CA GLY A 145 25.74 -31.03 -5.24
C GLY A 145 24.64 -29.99 -5.63
N LYS A 146 23.54 -29.90 -4.89
CA LYS A 146 22.57 -28.81 -4.96
C LYS A 146 22.78 -27.85 -3.80
N THR A 147 22.19 -26.63 -3.91
CA THR A 147 22.23 -25.67 -2.81
C THR A 147 21.40 -26.21 -1.65
N GLN A 148 22.06 -26.47 -0.54
CA GLN A 148 21.46 -27.05 0.65
C GLN A 148 20.57 -26.07 1.39
N MET A 149 19.64 -26.57 2.21
CA MET A 149 18.87 -25.79 3.17
C MET A 149 19.80 -25.24 4.26
N GLU A 150 19.60 -23.99 4.62
CA GLU A 150 20.30 -23.42 5.77
C GLU A 150 19.50 -23.68 7.06
N ALA A 151 20.19 -23.78 8.19
CA ALA A 151 19.57 -24.13 9.48
C ALA A 151 18.37 -23.23 9.82
N HIS A 152 18.43 -21.94 9.47
CA HIS A 152 17.33 -21.01 9.71
C HIS A 152 16.13 -21.27 8.77
N GLU A 153 16.36 -21.77 7.53
CA GLU A 153 15.29 -22.15 6.60
C GLU A 153 14.55 -23.41 7.10
N ILE A 154 15.32 -24.41 7.59
CA ILE A 154 14.76 -25.63 8.18
C ILE A 154 13.90 -25.29 9.41
N ALA A 155 14.46 -24.51 10.36
CA ALA A 155 13.74 -24.12 11.57
C ALA A 155 12.41 -23.36 11.28
N ILE A 156 12.36 -22.54 10.21
CA ILE A 156 11.13 -21.87 9.79
C ILE A 156 10.09 -22.87 9.28
N VAL A 157 10.52 -23.85 8.48
CA VAL A 157 9.62 -24.88 7.93
C VAL A 157 9.08 -25.77 9.05
N GLU A 158 9.92 -26.23 9.97
CA GLU A 158 9.55 -27.01 11.14
C GLU A 158 8.53 -26.28 12.00
N TRP A 159 8.84 -25.01 12.37
CA TRP A 159 7.91 -24.20 13.14
C TRP A 159 6.56 -24.02 12.45
N TRP A 160 6.52 -23.79 11.13
CA TRP A 160 5.28 -23.64 10.38
C TRP A 160 4.48 -24.95 10.37
N LEU A 161 5.16 -26.09 10.24
CA LEU A 161 4.52 -27.43 10.33
C LEU A 161 3.89 -27.65 11.70
N ASP A 162 4.65 -27.39 12.78
CA ASP A 162 4.17 -27.52 14.18
C ASP A 162 3.00 -26.58 14.49
N ALA A 163 2.98 -25.41 13.86
CA ALA A 163 1.87 -24.46 13.94
C ALA A 163 0.62 -24.90 13.14
N GLY A 164 0.64 -26.13 12.56
CA GLY A 164 -0.48 -26.71 11.84
C GLY A 164 -0.43 -26.54 10.32
N ALA A 165 0.68 -26.09 9.76
CA ALA A 165 0.92 -25.94 8.32
C ALA A 165 -0.20 -25.18 7.57
N SER A 166 -0.87 -24.23 8.19
CA SER A 166 -2.00 -23.52 7.60
C SER A 166 -1.57 -22.61 6.44
N PRO A 167 -2.28 -22.60 5.30
CA PRO A 167 -2.01 -21.68 4.20
C PRO A 167 -2.40 -20.23 4.52
N ASP A 168 -3.29 -20.03 5.50
CA ASP A 168 -3.90 -18.74 5.82
C ASP A 168 -3.41 -18.17 7.17
N LEU A 169 -2.41 -18.82 7.81
CA LEU A 169 -1.86 -18.37 9.08
C LEU A 169 -1.21 -16.99 8.91
N LYS A 170 -1.77 -15.98 9.55
CA LYS A 170 -1.22 -14.62 9.53
C LYS A 170 -0.03 -14.51 10.47
N VAL A 171 0.98 -13.73 10.10
CA VAL A 171 2.18 -13.52 10.94
C VAL A 171 1.84 -12.97 12.31
N VAL A 172 0.85 -12.06 12.41
CA VAL A 172 0.39 -11.48 13.69
C VAL A 172 -0.26 -12.49 14.62
N ASP A 173 -0.94 -13.52 14.06
CA ASP A 173 -1.68 -14.55 14.80
C ASP A 173 -0.79 -15.78 15.10
N ALA A 174 0.37 -15.88 14.44
CA ALA A 174 1.21 -17.07 14.45
C ALA A 174 1.95 -17.31 15.78
N GLY A 175 1.95 -16.33 16.70
CA GLY A 175 2.68 -16.45 17.97
C GLY A 175 4.17 -16.77 17.78
N MET A 176 4.80 -16.25 16.71
CA MET A 176 6.15 -16.58 16.28
C MET A 176 7.19 -16.37 17.39
N PRO A 177 7.92 -17.43 17.82
CA PRO A 177 9.00 -17.31 18.78
C PRO A 177 10.12 -16.37 18.29
N GLU A 178 10.88 -15.80 19.21
CA GLU A 178 11.95 -14.85 18.89
C GLU A 178 13.06 -15.48 18.03
N GLU A 179 13.31 -16.76 18.23
CA GLU A 179 14.26 -17.57 17.43
C GLU A 179 13.81 -17.61 15.95
N ILE A 180 12.53 -17.85 15.72
CA ILE A 180 11.95 -17.89 14.36
C ILE A 180 11.90 -16.51 13.72
N LYS A 181 11.58 -15.46 14.47
CA LYS A 181 11.68 -14.08 13.97
C LYS A 181 13.11 -13.75 13.53
N SER A 182 14.10 -14.19 14.32
CA SER A 182 15.51 -14.05 13.98
C SER A 182 15.89 -14.88 12.74
N ALA A 183 15.33 -16.09 12.57
CA ALA A 183 15.51 -16.93 11.39
C ALA A 183 14.90 -16.27 10.14
N VAL A 184 13.67 -15.75 10.23
CA VAL A 184 13.00 -15.02 9.13
C VAL A 184 13.79 -13.78 8.72
N ALA A 185 14.37 -13.05 9.67
CA ALA A 185 15.21 -11.89 9.36
C ALA A 185 16.44 -12.25 8.51
N GLN A 186 16.93 -13.49 8.58
CA GLN A 186 18.06 -13.97 7.78
C GLN A 186 17.67 -14.31 6.33
N LEU A 187 16.38 -14.49 6.02
CA LEU A 187 15.91 -14.71 4.64
C LEU A 187 16.04 -13.45 3.76
N VAL A 188 16.12 -12.26 4.36
CA VAL A 188 16.25 -10.99 3.65
C VAL A 188 17.75 -10.68 3.48
N PRO A 189 18.26 -10.50 2.25
CA PRO A 189 19.65 -10.14 2.04
C PRO A 189 20.05 -8.88 2.82
N PRO A 190 21.23 -8.85 3.45
CA PRO A 190 21.69 -7.69 4.22
C PRO A 190 21.67 -6.37 3.46
N GLU A 191 21.94 -6.40 2.15
CA GLU A 191 21.88 -5.24 1.26
C GLU A 191 20.45 -4.69 1.12
N VAL A 192 19.42 -5.54 1.13
CA VAL A 192 18.01 -5.11 1.08
C VAL A 192 17.62 -4.44 2.38
N ILE A 193 18.05 -5.01 3.52
CA ILE A 193 17.82 -4.40 4.84
C ILE A 193 18.53 -3.04 4.92
N ALA A 194 19.78 -2.96 4.46
CA ALA A 194 20.53 -1.71 4.45
C ALA A 194 19.89 -0.66 3.53
N ALA A 195 19.39 -1.05 2.36
CA ALA A 195 18.69 -0.16 1.44
C ALA A 195 17.37 0.36 2.04
N GLN A 196 16.56 -0.51 2.63
CA GLN A 196 15.31 -0.12 3.30
C GLN A 196 15.57 0.82 4.48
N LYS A 197 16.61 0.54 5.27
CA LYS A 197 17.01 1.40 6.38
C LYS A 197 17.47 2.77 5.90
N ALA A 198 18.28 2.82 4.84
CA ALA A 198 18.73 4.09 4.25
C ALA A 198 17.57 4.91 3.68
N GLU A 199 16.60 4.25 3.03
CA GLU A 199 15.39 4.91 2.53
C GLU A 199 14.52 5.45 3.68
N ALA A 200 14.35 4.68 4.76
CA ALA A 200 13.64 5.11 5.94
C ALA A 200 14.34 6.29 6.65
N GLU A 201 15.66 6.26 6.75
CA GLU A 201 16.46 7.37 7.31
C GLU A 201 16.35 8.64 6.46
N GLN A 202 16.36 8.51 5.13
CA GLN A 202 16.16 9.65 4.21
C GLN A 202 14.75 10.23 4.33
N ALA A 203 13.73 9.38 4.42
CA ALA A 203 12.36 9.82 4.62
C ALA A 203 12.19 10.56 5.96
N ALA A 204 12.76 10.02 7.04
CA ALA A 204 12.74 10.66 8.36
C ALA A 204 13.50 12.00 8.38
N ALA A 205 14.64 12.09 7.68
CA ALA A 205 15.40 13.33 7.57
C ALA A 205 14.61 14.41 6.81
N LYS A 206 13.93 14.03 5.73
CA LYS A 206 13.06 14.93 4.96
C LYS A 206 11.88 15.44 5.80
N GLU A 207 11.20 14.54 6.53
CA GLU A 207 10.13 14.91 7.47
C GLU A 207 10.62 15.88 8.54
N ALA A 208 11.82 15.66 9.09
CA ALA A 208 12.41 16.55 10.08
C ALA A 208 12.72 17.93 9.51
N GLU A 209 13.24 18.03 8.28
CA GLU A 209 13.50 19.28 7.58
C GLU A 209 12.21 20.04 7.29
N GLU A 210 11.18 19.37 6.76
CA GLU A 210 9.87 19.96 6.51
C GLU A 210 9.22 20.47 7.80
N ARG A 211 9.32 19.70 8.88
CA ARG A 211 8.82 20.09 10.19
C ARG A 211 9.54 21.33 10.74
N GLU A 212 10.85 21.39 10.63
CA GLU A 212 11.64 22.54 11.07
C GLU A 212 11.26 23.79 10.27
N ALA A 213 11.10 23.67 8.95
CA ALA A 213 10.65 24.76 8.09
C ALA A 213 9.27 25.31 8.49
N LEU A 214 8.37 24.44 8.95
CA LEU A 214 7.02 24.81 9.40
C LEU A 214 7.00 25.37 10.83
N SER A 215 7.99 25.07 11.65
CA SER A 215 7.94 25.31 13.11
C SER A 215 7.68 26.78 13.47
N SER A 216 8.34 27.73 12.80
CA SER A 216 8.18 29.15 13.08
C SER A 216 6.78 29.68 12.69
N VAL A 217 6.23 29.18 11.59
CA VAL A 217 4.89 29.56 11.11
C VAL A 217 3.83 28.96 12.06
N VAL A 218 4.01 27.70 12.46
CA VAL A 218 3.13 27.02 13.41
C VAL A 218 3.13 27.71 14.77
N GLU A 219 4.29 28.15 15.26
CA GLU A 219 4.38 28.92 16.53
C GLU A 219 3.64 30.26 16.42
N SER A 220 3.84 30.99 15.34
CA SER A 220 3.11 32.25 15.12
C SER A 220 1.58 32.03 15.05
N LEU A 221 1.12 31.00 14.34
CA LEU A 221 -0.30 30.66 14.27
C LEU A 221 -0.87 30.18 15.61
N ARG A 222 -0.08 29.56 16.46
CA ARG A 222 -0.50 29.13 17.82
C ARG A 222 -0.75 30.31 18.77
N GLU A 223 -0.15 31.47 18.53
CA GLU A 223 -0.47 32.69 19.28
C GLU A 223 -1.94 33.09 19.04
N GLU A 224 -2.43 32.91 17.83
CA GLU A 224 -3.81 33.20 17.48
C GLU A 224 -4.76 32.02 17.74
N PHE A 225 -4.29 30.79 17.51
CA PHE A 225 -5.07 29.55 17.65
C PHE A 225 -4.48 28.64 18.73
N PRO A 226 -4.50 29.04 19.99
CA PRO A 226 -3.85 28.29 21.08
C PRO A 226 -4.46 26.88 21.20
N SER A 227 -3.61 25.87 21.22
CA SER A 227 -3.96 24.45 21.32
C SER A 227 -4.77 23.87 20.14
N ALA A 228 -5.14 24.68 19.15
CA ALA A 228 -5.95 24.23 18.01
C ALA A 228 -5.09 23.62 16.90
N LEU A 229 -3.89 24.17 16.62
CA LEU A 229 -2.97 23.74 15.61
C LEU A 229 -1.84 22.88 16.20
N ASN A 230 -1.71 21.65 15.74
CA ASN A 230 -0.71 20.72 16.25
C ASN A 230 -0.09 19.92 15.11
N PHE A 231 1.15 19.46 15.31
CA PHE A 231 1.68 18.38 14.50
C PHE A 231 0.98 17.06 14.82
N GLU A 232 0.74 16.23 13.83
CA GLU A 232 0.05 14.92 13.99
C GLU A 232 0.81 14.00 14.93
N SER A 233 2.15 14.01 14.87
CA SER A 233 3.02 13.27 15.78
C SER A 233 4.31 14.04 16.06
N ARG A 234 5.18 13.48 16.89
CA ARG A 234 6.49 14.10 17.21
C ARG A 234 7.46 14.06 16.03
N GLU A 235 7.30 13.13 15.12
CA GLU A 235 8.21 12.86 14.01
C GLU A 235 7.65 13.34 12.66
N SER A 236 6.35 13.67 12.59
CA SER A 236 5.69 14.09 11.36
C SER A 236 5.72 15.61 11.16
N SER A 237 5.83 16.05 9.91
CA SER A 237 5.58 17.41 9.44
C SER A 237 4.09 17.70 9.24
N ALA A 238 3.24 16.66 9.20
CA ALA A 238 1.80 16.77 9.01
C ALA A 238 1.12 17.50 10.17
N LEU A 239 0.12 18.31 9.82
CA LEU A 239 -0.57 19.18 10.77
C LEU A 239 -2.05 18.78 10.93
N THR A 240 -2.54 18.97 12.14
CA THR A 240 -3.95 18.84 12.50
C THR A 240 -4.45 20.12 13.11
N PHE A 241 -5.69 20.49 12.78
CA PHE A 241 -6.35 21.66 13.34
C PHE A 241 -7.75 21.32 13.81
N THR A 242 -8.15 21.89 14.96
CA THR A 242 -9.52 21.79 15.46
C THR A 242 -10.02 23.12 16.03
N ALA A 243 -11.13 23.62 15.50
CA ALA A 243 -11.77 24.85 15.98
C ALA A 243 -12.68 24.63 17.21
N VAL A 244 -12.67 23.44 17.82
CA VAL A 244 -13.61 23.06 18.91
C VAL A 244 -13.65 24.06 20.07
N SER A 245 -12.49 24.63 20.46
CA SER A 245 -12.40 25.61 21.55
C SER A 245 -12.87 27.02 21.19
N MET A 246 -13.00 27.33 19.89
CA MET A 246 -13.28 28.67 19.36
C MET A 246 -14.44 28.69 18.37
N ARG A 247 -15.31 27.69 18.37
CA ARG A 247 -16.39 27.49 17.39
C ARG A 247 -17.25 28.74 17.12
N LYS A 248 -17.57 29.54 18.16
CA LYS A 248 -18.46 30.70 18.05
C LYS A 248 -17.85 31.86 17.28
N ASP A 249 -16.53 31.97 17.34
CA ASP A 249 -15.76 33.10 16.81
C ASP A 249 -15.03 32.74 15.52
N PHE A 250 -14.87 31.45 15.23
CA PHE A 250 -14.14 30.96 14.07
C PHE A 250 -15.00 31.09 12.79
N ASN A 251 -14.45 31.72 11.77
CA ASN A 251 -15.13 32.03 10.51
C ASN A 251 -14.14 31.92 9.33
N ASP A 252 -14.55 32.33 8.14
CA ASP A 252 -13.80 32.26 6.89
C ASP A 252 -12.47 33.01 6.96
N ASP A 253 -12.43 34.19 7.60
CA ASP A 253 -11.20 34.96 7.77
C ASP A 253 -10.16 34.20 8.61
N HIS A 254 -10.61 33.51 9.65
CA HIS A 254 -9.73 32.69 10.49
C HIS A 254 -9.20 31.48 9.72
N LEU A 255 -10.05 30.84 8.91
CA LEU A 255 -9.63 29.71 8.06
C LEU A 255 -8.60 30.14 7.01
N GLY A 256 -8.77 31.32 6.41
CA GLY A 256 -7.82 31.90 5.47
C GLY A 256 -6.41 32.10 6.04
N LYS A 257 -6.30 32.37 7.37
CA LYS A 257 -4.99 32.54 8.04
C LYS A 257 -4.18 31.24 8.12
N LEU A 258 -4.83 30.07 8.01
CA LEU A 258 -4.15 28.78 7.96
C LEU A 258 -3.52 28.51 6.58
N GLY A 259 -3.72 29.38 5.58
CA GLY A 259 -3.19 29.24 4.23
C GLY A 259 -1.71 28.82 4.16
N PRO A 260 -0.79 29.46 4.94
CA PRO A 260 0.63 29.14 4.92
C PRO A 260 0.98 27.68 5.30
N VAL A 261 0.08 26.98 6.01
CA VAL A 261 0.29 25.59 6.49
C VAL A 261 -0.70 24.60 5.87
N MET A 262 -1.54 25.06 4.95
CA MET A 262 -2.64 24.26 4.40
C MET A 262 -2.16 23.03 3.63
N GLU A 263 -1.03 23.10 2.94
CA GLU A 263 -0.45 21.98 2.20
C GLU A 263 -0.06 20.81 3.11
N SER A 264 0.39 21.11 4.34
CA SER A 264 0.77 20.11 5.35
C SER A 264 -0.41 19.66 6.21
N MET A 265 -1.62 20.20 6.00
CA MET A 265 -2.81 19.87 6.79
C MET A 265 -3.35 18.50 6.40
N VAL A 266 -3.43 17.58 7.38
CA VAL A 266 -3.97 16.23 7.16
C VAL A 266 -5.32 16.01 7.84
N SER A 267 -5.64 16.80 8.86
CA SER A 267 -6.94 16.74 9.55
C SER A 267 -7.42 18.13 9.92
N LEU A 268 -8.67 18.44 9.58
CA LEU A 268 -9.29 19.74 9.81
C LEU A 268 -10.70 19.56 10.38
N ASP A 269 -10.90 20.01 11.61
CA ASP A 269 -12.22 19.99 12.27
C ASP A 269 -12.75 21.42 12.47
N LEU A 270 -13.69 21.79 11.64
CA LEU A 270 -14.38 23.09 11.62
C LEU A 270 -15.83 22.98 12.08
N SER A 271 -16.19 21.91 12.78
CA SER A 271 -17.56 21.64 13.20
C SER A 271 -18.15 22.75 14.05
N ALA A 272 -19.39 23.13 13.75
CA ALA A 272 -20.18 24.16 14.45
C ALA A 272 -19.50 25.54 14.48
N THR A 273 -18.83 25.92 13.40
CA THR A 273 -18.20 27.24 13.19
C THR A 273 -19.00 28.08 12.19
N GLY A 274 -18.61 29.37 12.06
CA GLY A 274 -19.14 30.27 11.07
C GLY A 274 -18.53 30.13 9.67
N VAL A 275 -17.91 28.99 9.34
CA VAL A 275 -17.34 28.74 8.03
C VAL A 275 -18.42 28.53 6.99
N THR A 276 -18.22 29.14 5.82
CA THR A 276 -19.10 29.08 4.64
C THR A 276 -18.36 28.60 3.42
N ASP A 277 -19.01 28.58 2.26
CA ASP A 277 -18.41 28.21 0.97
C ASP A 277 -17.18 29.07 0.63
N GLU A 278 -17.19 30.35 1.03
CA GLU A 278 -16.07 31.27 0.83
C GLU A 278 -14.81 30.80 1.57
N GLY A 279 -14.95 30.42 2.84
CA GLY A 279 -13.85 29.90 3.62
C GLY A 279 -13.28 28.57 3.06
N VAL A 280 -14.17 27.70 2.59
CA VAL A 280 -13.75 26.39 2.01
C VAL A 280 -12.87 26.55 0.77
N ARG A 281 -12.95 27.67 0.03
CA ARG A 281 -12.02 27.96 -1.08
C ARG A 281 -10.55 27.97 -0.63
N SER A 282 -10.26 28.32 0.62
CA SER A 282 -8.91 28.27 1.18
C SER A 282 -8.33 26.85 1.22
N LEU A 283 -9.18 25.81 1.08
CA LEU A 283 -8.76 24.42 1.08
C LEU A 283 -8.21 23.94 -0.28
N GLU A 284 -8.23 24.72 -1.34
CA GLU A 284 -7.68 24.33 -2.66
C GLU A 284 -6.21 23.90 -2.56
N GLY A 285 -5.44 24.44 -1.58
CA GLY A 285 -4.07 24.07 -1.27
C GLY A 285 -3.90 22.81 -0.41
N ALA A 286 -4.97 22.26 0.17
CA ALA A 286 -4.92 21.17 1.15
C ALA A 286 -4.73 19.79 0.50
N LYS A 287 -3.64 19.61 -0.25
CA LYS A 287 -3.37 18.39 -1.03
C LYS A 287 -3.18 17.13 -0.19
N SER A 288 -2.79 17.29 1.08
CA SER A 288 -2.52 16.19 2.02
C SER A 288 -3.72 15.88 2.93
N LEU A 289 -4.86 16.61 2.78
CA LEU A 289 -5.99 16.53 3.71
C LEU A 289 -6.70 15.17 3.60
N ARG A 290 -6.68 14.41 4.70
CA ARG A 290 -7.32 13.09 4.81
C ARG A 290 -8.66 13.13 5.54
N MET A 291 -8.82 14.05 6.48
CA MET A 291 -10.03 14.18 7.29
C MET A 291 -10.53 15.62 7.31
N LEU A 292 -11.79 15.82 6.89
CA LEU A 292 -12.46 17.10 6.91
C LEU A 292 -13.82 16.99 7.63
N ARG A 293 -14.01 17.82 8.67
CA ARG A 293 -15.29 17.95 9.37
C ARG A 293 -15.82 19.35 9.23
N LEU A 294 -16.99 19.44 8.63
CA LEU A 294 -17.76 20.68 8.38
C LEU A 294 -19.17 20.59 8.99
N SER A 295 -19.35 19.74 9.99
CA SER A 295 -20.65 19.53 10.63
C SER A 295 -21.21 20.85 11.16
N GLU A 296 -22.53 21.11 10.94
CA GLU A 296 -23.24 22.29 11.45
C GLU A 296 -22.57 23.61 11.03
N THR A 297 -22.01 23.67 9.81
CA THR A 297 -21.48 24.90 9.20
C THR A 297 -22.41 25.46 8.12
N GLY A 298 -22.05 26.64 7.60
CA GLY A 298 -22.82 27.32 6.55
C GLY A 298 -22.58 26.83 5.12
N VAL A 299 -21.87 25.68 4.93
CA VAL A 299 -21.51 25.18 3.60
C VAL A 299 -22.70 24.65 2.81
N THR A 300 -22.63 24.83 1.49
CA THR A 300 -23.60 24.38 0.50
C THR A 300 -22.95 23.60 -0.62
N ASP A 301 -23.66 23.38 -1.72
CA ASP A 301 -23.11 22.68 -2.91
C ASP A 301 -21.91 23.39 -3.55
N GLU A 302 -21.71 24.69 -3.31
CA GLU A 302 -20.54 25.43 -3.81
C GLU A 302 -19.24 24.94 -3.16
N ALA A 303 -19.25 24.66 -1.86
CA ALA A 303 -18.08 24.11 -1.16
C ALA A 303 -17.69 22.74 -1.71
N ILE A 304 -18.65 21.95 -2.17
CA ILE A 304 -18.38 20.59 -2.69
C ILE A 304 -17.49 20.63 -3.94
N GLU A 305 -17.51 21.69 -4.72
CA GLU A 305 -16.63 21.82 -5.91
C GLU A 305 -15.15 21.83 -5.50
N VAL A 306 -14.82 22.52 -4.42
CA VAL A 306 -13.45 22.57 -3.86
C VAL A 306 -13.11 21.23 -3.22
N ILE A 307 -14.02 20.70 -2.40
CA ILE A 307 -13.82 19.44 -1.67
C ILE A 307 -13.58 18.27 -2.62
N ALA A 308 -14.31 18.21 -3.74
CA ALA A 308 -14.12 17.17 -4.76
C ALA A 308 -12.73 17.21 -5.45
N GLY A 309 -11.98 18.29 -5.28
CA GLY A 309 -10.61 18.46 -5.74
C GLY A 309 -9.52 18.00 -4.76
N LEU A 310 -9.88 17.45 -3.58
CA LEU A 310 -8.95 17.03 -2.53
C LEU A 310 -8.53 15.56 -2.72
N PRO A 311 -7.33 15.27 -3.24
CA PRO A 311 -6.99 13.94 -3.74
C PRO A 311 -6.80 12.89 -2.65
N GLU A 312 -6.47 13.32 -1.43
CA GLU A 312 -6.15 12.45 -0.30
C GLU A 312 -7.31 12.28 0.69
N LEU A 313 -8.49 12.89 0.41
CA LEU A 313 -9.59 12.90 1.37
C LEU A 313 -10.20 11.50 1.56
N GLU A 314 -10.13 11.01 2.80
CA GLU A 314 -10.62 9.69 3.20
C GLU A 314 -11.92 9.77 4.01
N SER A 315 -12.12 10.84 4.78
CA SER A 315 -13.29 11.02 5.63
C SER A 315 -13.83 12.44 5.54
N LEU A 316 -15.11 12.56 5.19
CA LEU A 316 -15.83 13.84 5.09
C LEU A 316 -17.07 13.80 5.95
N ASN A 317 -17.24 14.81 6.83
CA ASN A 317 -18.42 14.97 7.63
C ASN A 317 -19.14 16.30 7.28
N LEU A 318 -20.33 16.19 6.70
CA LEU A 318 -21.21 17.28 6.28
C LEU A 318 -22.52 17.31 7.09
N TYR A 319 -22.55 16.63 8.25
CA TYR A 319 -23.73 16.60 9.12
C TYR A 319 -24.29 17.99 9.37
N GLY A 320 -25.60 18.18 9.22
CA GLY A 320 -26.28 19.44 9.52
C GLY A 320 -25.95 20.62 8.59
N THR A 321 -25.36 20.35 7.41
CA THR A 321 -25.11 21.38 6.38
C THR A 321 -26.23 21.44 5.35
N ARG A 322 -26.15 22.41 4.42
CA ARG A 322 -27.19 22.61 3.38
C ARG A 322 -26.79 22.04 2.02
N VAL A 323 -26.01 20.96 2.00
CA VAL A 323 -25.66 20.27 0.76
C VAL A 323 -26.83 19.44 0.27
N THR A 324 -27.02 19.40 -1.07
CA THR A 324 -28.12 18.70 -1.73
C THR A 324 -27.60 17.48 -2.51
N ASN A 325 -28.52 16.69 -3.10
CA ASN A 325 -28.20 15.60 -4.00
C ASN A 325 -27.27 16.02 -5.15
N THR A 326 -27.45 17.25 -5.66
CA THR A 326 -26.65 17.79 -6.77
C THR A 326 -25.18 17.97 -6.36
N GLY A 327 -24.95 18.58 -5.19
CA GLY A 327 -23.61 18.80 -4.67
C GLY A 327 -22.90 17.48 -4.39
N VAL A 328 -23.51 16.62 -3.56
CA VAL A 328 -22.84 15.38 -3.13
C VAL A 328 -22.52 14.42 -4.28
N SER A 329 -23.25 14.48 -5.40
CA SER A 329 -22.95 13.66 -6.58
C SER A 329 -21.53 13.89 -7.13
N LYS A 330 -20.94 15.08 -6.94
CA LYS A 330 -19.58 15.42 -7.36
C LYS A 330 -18.51 14.74 -6.52
N LEU A 331 -18.84 14.32 -5.29
CA LEU A 331 -17.92 13.60 -4.40
C LEU A 331 -17.53 12.22 -4.94
N ALA A 332 -18.25 11.67 -5.91
CA ALA A 332 -17.88 10.45 -6.59
C ALA A 332 -16.54 10.54 -7.35
N ALA A 333 -16.01 11.75 -7.56
CA ALA A 333 -14.68 11.98 -8.14
C ALA A 333 -13.54 11.76 -7.13
N LEU A 334 -13.81 11.69 -5.83
CA LEU A 334 -12.81 11.51 -4.78
C LEU A 334 -12.29 10.07 -4.78
N PRO A 335 -10.99 9.86 -5.09
CA PRO A 335 -10.46 8.51 -5.29
C PRO A 335 -10.26 7.73 -4.00
N LYS A 336 -10.19 8.42 -2.85
CA LYS A 336 -9.83 7.83 -1.55
C LYS A 336 -10.89 7.95 -0.49
N LEU A 337 -12.07 8.49 -0.82
CA LEU A 337 -13.12 8.70 0.17
C LEU A 337 -13.71 7.36 0.64
N LYS A 338 -13.55 7.08 1.93
CA LYS A 338 -13.97 5.85 2.60
C LYS A 338 -15.20 6.06 3.48
N ARG A 339 -15.40 7.27 4.03
CA ARG A 339 -16.51 7.59 4.94
C ARG A 339 -17.09 8.95 4.63
N LEU A 340 -18.40 9.01 4.45
CA LEU A 340 -19.17 10.23 4.17
C LEU A 340 -20.40 10.30 5.08
N TYR A 341 -20.47 11.36 5.91
CA TYR A 341 -21.59 11.58 6.83
C TYR A 341 -22.48 12.71 6.29
N LEU A 342 -23.74 12.38 6.00
CA LEU A 342 -24.74 13.27 5.36
C LEU A 342 -26.01 13.44 6.20
N TRP A 343 -26.02 13.01 7.47
CA TRP A 343 -27.22 13.12 8.30
C TRP A 343 -27.59 14.59 8.54
N GLN A 344 -28.91 14.90 8.51
CA GLN A 344 -29.48 16.27 8.62
C GLN A 344 -28.96 17.24 7.54
N THR A 345 -28.60 16.76 6.37
CA THR A 345 -28.40 17.58 5.17
C THR A 345 -29.68 17.65 4.32
N GLU A 346 -29.65 18.34 3.17
CA GLU A 346 -30.73 18.33 2.19
C GLU A 346 -30.60 17.15 1.19
N VAL A 347 -29.75 16.16 1.48
CA VAL A 347 -29.62 14.93 0.71
C VAL A 347 -30.71 13.95 1.13
N ASP A 348 -31.46 13.44 0.17
CA ASP A 348 -32.46 12.41 0.40
C ASP A 348 -31.87 10.97 0.20
N GLU A 349 -32.67 9.95 0.54
CA GLU A 349 -32.23 8.56 0.42
C GLU A 349 -31.91 8.17 -1.04
N ALA A 350 -32.59 8.78 -2.03
CA ALA A 350 -32.31 8.50 -3.44
C ALA A 350 -30.93 9.02 -3.86
N GLY A 351 -30.53 10.19 -3.39
CA GLY A 351 -29.20 10.76 -3.59
C GLY A 351 -28.11 9.90 -2.91
N ALA A 352 -28.36 9.49 -1.67
CA ALA A 352 -27.45 8.63 -0.93
C ALA A 352 -27.26 7.26 -1.60
N GLU A 353 -28.35 6.66 -2.10
CA GLU A 353 -28.28 5.37 -2.79
C GLU A 353 -27.57 5.49 -4.15
N ALA A 354 -27.71 6.59 -4.85
CA ALA A 354 -26.97 6.87 -6.07
C ALA A 354 -25.46 6.97 -5.80
N LEU A 355 -25.06 7.61 -4.68
CA LEU A 355 -23.64 7.65 -4.25
C LEU A 355 -23.11 6.28 -3.88
N ARG A 356 -23.81 5.49 -3.08
CA ARG A 356 -23.41 4.12 -2.71
C ARG A 356 -23.15 3.23 -3.95
N LYS A 357 -23.93 3.43 -5.02
CA LYS A 357 -23.73 2.72 -6.30
C LYS A 357 -22.46 3.18 -7.05
N GLN A 358 -22.13 4.47 -6.97
CA GLN A 358 -20.95 5.05 -7.64
C GLN A 358 -19.67 4.82 -6.84
N MET A 359 -19.79 4.72 -5.51
CA MET A 359 -18.67 4.60 -4.56
C MET A 359 -18.89 3.39 -3.65
N PRO A 360 -18.82 2.15 -4.17
CA PRO A 360 -19.15 0.93 -3.40
C PRO A 360 -18.23 0.70 -2.20
N ASP A 361 -17.02 1.26 -2.23
CA ASP A 361 -16.03 1.16 -1.14
C ASP A 361 -16.17 2.29 -0.11
N CYS A 362 -17.12 3.23 -0.30
CA CYS A 362 -17.36 4.35 0.61
C CYS A 362 -18.59 4.08 1.49
N GLU A 363 -18.41 4.16 2.79
CA GLU A 363 -19.49 4.11 3.77
C GLU A 363 -20.25 5.45 3.78
N VAL A 364 -21.48 5.48 3.24
CA VAL A 364 -22.35 6.67 3.23
C VAL A 364 -23.38 6.56 4.35
N VAL A 365 -23.24 7.41 5.38
CA VAL A 365 -24.03 7.43 6.62
C VAL A 365 -25.10 8.53 6.55
N MET A 366 -26.40 8.14 6.58
CA MET A 366 -27.56 9.04 6.54
C MET A 366 -28.27 9.19 7.90
N GLY A 367 -27.81 8.50 8.94
CA GLY A 367 -28.38 8.54 10.29
C GLY A 367 -27.73 7.51 11.20
N LEU A 368 -28.07 7.53 12.51
CA LEU A 368 -27.68 6.54 13.51
C LEU A 368 -28.67 5.39 13.51
#